data_b6ac7e3f0f43b0d6af875dd6552e1206
#
_entry.id   b6ac7e3f0f43b0d6af875dd6552e1206
#
_cell.length_a   1.000
_cell.length_b   1.000
_cell.length_c   1.000
_cell.angle_alpha   90.00
_cell.angle_beta   90.00
_cell.angle_gamma   90.00
#
_symmetry.space_group_name_H-M   'P 1'
#
loop_
_entity.id
_entity.type
_entity.pdbx_description
1 polymer ?
#
loop_
_entity_poly.entity_id
_entity_poly.type
_entity_poly.pdbx_seq_one_letter_code
_entity_poly.pdbx_strand_id
1 'polypeptide(L)'
;MNYGPYLSASIEVAPGNIAYKGIAIRLDAGPGGVSKGSEFVLFDTDTLRMAAAWSGDEFIDWRSIVYDGSHGTHPKLVGERLFTNPVAPGWARPGTDQFEDPRLRGLDNKPYGPLPRDWGQWQGLGLHGNVVFLQYAIDGGKIVERPALRRSNGVKAIVRTLLIQSRKTDWQMQVAHGEGRAMLKSVDGQSIATFANGLTAGFVGAPKGAKFVATDGGQLRLHIPAGEPVEFHLALAKVSDGKLSSFASLLVEAGKPENSLDAIEPTWPRRWPESVKTKPRRLGKPGAFVTESITAPDKNPYRSWMRLGGFDFFEGGDRAAVCTWMGDVWLVDGINSDPQEFTWTRIATGMFQPLGLKIVEGKIYVTCRDQITLLVDNNGDGEIDFYKPFNHDAQVTEHFHEFAMD
;
A
#
# COMPACT_ATOMS: atom_id res chain seq x y z
N MET A 1 -12.58 7.99 10.40
CA MET A 1 -12.09 6.64 10.70
C MET A 1 -10.57 6.60 10.70
N ASN A 2 -9.95 5.80 11.55
CA ASN A 2 -8.50 5.61 11.56
C ASN A 2 -8.14 4.32 10.83
N TYR A 3 -7.67 4.44 9.59
CA TYR A 3 -7.28 3.30 8.72
C TYR A 3 -5.84 2.80 8.96
N GLY A 4 -5.12 3.36 9.94
CA GLY A 4 -3.70 3.09 10.06
C GLY A 4 -2.86 3.84 9.02
N PRO A 5 -1.63 3.38 8.72
CA PRO A 5 -0.70 4.13 7.86
C PRO A 5 -1.01 4.04 6.37
N TYR A 6 -1.97 3.23 5.94
CA TYR A 6 -2.30 3.03 4.53
C TYR A 6 -3.80 2.82 4.31
N LEU A 7 -4.23 2.91 3.06
CA LEU A 7 -5.56 2.56 2.59
C LEU A 7 -5.45 1.93 1.20
N SER A 8 -6.06 0.75 1.02
CA SER A 8 -6.21 0.11 -0.29
C SER A 8 -7.52 0.53 -0.94
N ALA A 9 -7.46 1.04 -2.17
CA ALA A 9 -8.62 1.45 -2.95
C ALA A 9 -8.26 1.63 -4.44
N SER A 10 -9.27 1.69 -5.32
CA SER A 10 -9.07 2.23 -6.66
C SER A 10 -8.96 3.75 -6.58
N ILE A 11 -7.81 4.32 -6.96
CA ILE A 11 -7.54 5.75 -6.82
C ILE A 11 -7.07 6.35 -8.15
N GLU A 12 -7.73 7.43 -8.58
CA GLU A 12 -7.34 8.19 -9.77
C GLU A 12 -6.26 9.21 -9.42
N VAL A 13 -5.09 9.07 -10.05
CA VAL A 13 -3.94 9.96 -9.82
C VAL A 13 -3.92 11.16 -10.78
N ALA A 14 -4.50 10.98 -11.97
CA ALA A 14 -4.69 12.01 -12.99
C ALA A 14 -5.87 11.56 -13.87
N PRO A 15 -6.49 12.42 -14.69
CA PRO A 15 -7.63 12.05 -15.53
C PRO A 15 -7.35 10.78 -16.36
N GLY A 16 -8.14 9.72 -16.12
CA GLY A 16 -8.01 8.42 -16.78
C GLY A 16 -6.83 7.56 -16.33
N ASN A 17 -6.00 8.04 -15.41
CA ASN A 17 -4.90 7.28 -14.82
C ASN A 17 -5.30 6.77 -13.44
N ILE A 18 -5.80 5.54 -13.39
CA ILE A 18 -6.34 4.92 -12.19
C ILE A 18 -5.41 3.78 -11.76
N ALA A 19 -5.02 3.76 -10.50
CA ALA A 19 -4.48 2.59 -9.84
C ALA A 19 -5.67 1.79 -9.30
N TYR A 20 -6.11 0.78 -10.04
CA TYR A 20 -7.29 -0.01 -9.67
C TYR A 20 -7.09 -0.79 -8.37
N LYS A 21 -5.87 -1.27 -8.12
CA LYS A 21 -5.47 -1.90 -6.85
C LYS A 21 -4.38 -1.04 -6.19
N GLY A 22 -4.76 0.20 -5.88
CA GLY A 22 -3.87 1.18 -5.28
C GLY A 22 -3.70 0.98 -3.77
N ILE A 23 -2.48 1.14 -3.28
CA ILE A 23 -2.14 1.22 -1.86
C ILE A 23 -1.61 2.63 -1.61
N ALA A 24 -2.44 3.48 -1.00
CA ALA A 24 -2.04 4.82 -0.59
C ALA A 24 -1.40 4.78 0.79
N ILE A 25 -0.20 5.34 0.92
CA ILE A 25 0.63 5.24 2.12
C ILE A 25 0.94 6.65 2.61
N ARG A 26 0.72 6.88 3.91
CA ARG A 26 1.17 8.09 4.61
C ARG A 26 2.65 7.97 4.97
N LEU A 27 3.42 9.03 4.69
CA LEU A 27 4.87 9.08 4.92
C LEU A 27 5.30 9.95 6.10
N ASP A 28 4.47 10.90 6.50
CA ASP A 28 4.78 11.79 7.61
C ASP A 28 4.37 11.18 8.95
N ALA A 29 5.14 11.46 9.99
CA ALA A 29 4.85 11.04 11.34
C ALA A 29 3.74 11.89 11.96
N GLY A 30 2.98 11.30 12.88
CA GLY A 30 1.95 12.01 13.64
C GLY A 30 0.79 11.10 14.06
N PRO A 31 -0.11 11.58 14.92
CA PRO A 31 -1.25 10.82 15.40
C PRO A 31 -2.29 10.61 14.30
N GLY A 32 -3.13 9.60 14.49
CA GLY A 32 -4.21 9.25 13.57
C GLY A 32 -3.73 8.42 12.37
N GLY A 33 -4.69 8.08 11.48
CA GLY A 33 -4.44 7.24 10.32
C GLY A 33 -3.99 8.02 9.08
N VAL A 34 -4.02 7.34 7.94
CA VAL A 34 -3.61 7.88 6.64
C VAL A 34 -4.30 9.22 6.28
N SER A 35 -5.56 9.38 6.63
CA SER A 35 -6.32 10.62 6.39
C SER A 35 -5.86 11.83 7.19
N LYS A 36 -4.93 11.67 8.13
CA LYS A 36 -4.35 12.73 8.94
C LYS A 36 -2.92 13.08 8.55
N GLY A 37 -2.43 12.47 7.49
CA GLY A 37 -1.14 12.79 6.90
C GLY A 37 -1.18 14.05 6.03
N SER A 38 0.00 14.47 5.61
CA SER A 38 0.25 15.55 4.66
C SER A 38 1.16 15.15 3.51
N GLU A 39 1.78 13.98 3.58
CA GLU A 39 2.74 13.48 2.60
C GLU A 39 2.42 12.01 2.28
N PHE A 40 2.23 11.72 1.00
CA PHE A 40 1.70 10.43 0.59
C PHE A 40 2.37 9.89 -0.67
N VAL A 41 2.33 8.57 -0.81
CA VAL A 41 2.60 7.87 -2.07
C VAL A 41 1.48 6.89 -2.38
N LEU A 42 1.31 6.56 -3.66
CA LEU A 42 0.39 5.53 -4.14
C LEU A 42 1.17 4.48 -4.91
N PHE A 43 1.10 3.24 -4.46
CA PHE A 43 1.63 2.08 -5.17
C PHE A 43 0.48 1.31 -5.83
N ASP A 44 0.65 0.92 -7.08
CA ASP A 44 -0.32 0.13 -7.86
C ASP A 44 0.18 -1.32 -7.92
N THR A 45 -0.54 -2.24 -7.27
CA THR A 45 -0.11 -3.63 -7.15
C THR A 45 -0.33 -4.46 -8.42
N ASP A 46 -1.20 -4.02 -9.33
CA ASP A 46 -1.39 -4.68 -10.63
C ASP A 46 -0.20 -4.46 -11.56
N THR A 47 0.38 -3.26 -11.55
CA THR A 47 1.49 -2.87 -12.43
C THR A 47 2.83 -2.80 -11.71
N LEU A 48 2.86 -2.98 -10.40
CA LEU A 48 4.05 -2.88 -9.53
C LEU A 48 4.78 -1.53 -9.70
N ARG A 49 4.01 -0.45 -9.88
CA ARG A 49 4.52 0.91 -10.07
C ARG A 49 4.25 1.80 -8.87
N MET A 50 5.16 2.71 -8.59
CA MET A 50 4.83 3.87 -7.77
C MET A 50 4.02 4.84 -8.65
N ALA A 51 2.69 4.86 -8.49
CA ALA A 51 1.78 5.56 -9.39
C ALA A 51 1.83 7.08 -9.20
N ALA A 52 1.96 7.54 -7.96
CA ALA A 52 2.03 8.96 -7.63
C ALA A 52 2.71 9.22 -6.29
N ALA A 53 3.12 10.47 -6.12
CA ALA A 53 3.42 11.07 -4.83
C ALA A 53 2.77 12.44 -4.76
N TRP A 54 2.17 12.79 -3.60
CA TRP A 54 1.51 14.08 -3.41
C TRP A 54 1.59 14.56 -1.98
N SER A 55 1.33 15.85 -1.80
CA SER A 55 1.27 16.50 -0.49
C SER A 55 0.07 17.43 -0.40
N GLY A 56 -0.45 17.64 0.81
CA GLY A 56 -1.56 18.54 1.08
C GLY A 56 -2.19 18.30 2.45
N ASP A 57 -3.14 19.16 2.79
CA ASP A 57 -3.88 19.08 4.07
C ASP A 57 -5.01 18.04 4.01
N GLU A 58 -5.32 17.55 2.81
CA GLU A 58 -6.33 16.52 2.57
C GLU A 58 -5.69 15.35 1.82
N PHE A 59 -6.22 14.15 2.05
CA PHE A 59 -5.69 12.90 1.52
C PHE A 59 -6.26 12.58 0.13
N ILE A 60 -7.57 12.35 0.06
CA ILE A 60 -8.35 12.02 -1.15
C ILE A 60 -9.73 12.67 -1.06
N ASP A 61 -10.47 12.70 -2.14
CA ASP A 61 -11.84 13.26 -2.17
C ASP A 61 -12.92 12.30 -1.62
N TRP A 62 -12.54 11.13 -1.11
CA TRP A 62 -13.35 10.11 -0.45
C TRP A 62 -14.52 9.53 -1.25
N ARG A 63 -14.67 9.85 -2.53
CA ARG A 63 -15.73 9.28 -3.37
C ARG A 63 -15.62 7.77 -3.40
N SER A 64 -16.75 7.06 -3.35
CA SER A 64 -16.84 5.59 -3.40
C SER A 64 -16.07 4.80 -2.32
N ILE A 65 -15.40 5.45 -1.39
CA ILE A 65 -14.94 4.77 -0.16
C ILE A 65 -16.16 4.43 0.71
N VAL A 66 -17.09 5.38 0.80
CA VAL A 66 -18.43 5.14 1.37
C VAL A 66 -19.44 5.28 0.24
N TYR A 67 -20.25 4.24 0.04
CA TYR A 67 -21.27 4.25 -1.00
C TYR A 67 -22.32 5.32 -0.73
N ASP A 68 -22.49 6.22 -1.66
CA ASP A 68 -23.41 7.35 -1.63
C ASP A 68 -24.52 7.27 -2.69
N GLY A 69 -24.66 6.14 -3.38
CA GLY A 69 -25.60 5.94 -4.49
C GLY A 69 -25.00 6.18 -5.87
N SER A 70 -23.76 6.66 -5.96
CA SER A 70 -23.09 6.91 -7.23
C SER A 70 -22.44 5.64 -7.78
N HIS A 71 -22.44 5.48 -9.11
CA HIS A 71 -21.82 4.38 -9.83
C HIS A 71 -20.66 4.88 -10.69
N GLY A 72 -19.65 4.02 -10.93
CA GLY A 72 -18.50 4.37 -11.75
C GLY A 72 -17.65 5.50 -11.18
N THR A 73 -17.64 5.67 -9.87
CA THR A 73 -16.84 6.66 -9.17
C THR A 73 -15.75 6.02 -8.33
N HIS A 74 -14.65 6.73 -8.19
CA HIS A 74 -13.50 6.35 -7.35
C HIS A 74 -12.86 7.61 -6.80
N PRO A 75 -12.16 7.52 -5.65
CA PRO A 75 -11.47 8.67 -5.08
C PRO A 75 -10.36 9.19 -5.99
N LYS A 76 -10.12 10.50 -5.89
CA LYS A 76 -9.03 11.21 -6.56
C LYS A 76 -8.09 11.79 -5.51
N LEU A 77 -6.82 11.93 -5.88
CA LEU A 77 -5.85 12.61 -5.03
C LEU A 77 -6.24 14.08 -4.84
N VAL A 78 -6.10 14.56 -3.60
CA VAL A 78 -6.27 15.97 -3.24
C VAL A 78 -4.92 16.55 -2.81
N GLY A 79 -4.58 17.75 -3.31
CA GLY A 79 -3.32 18.40 -3.01
C GLY A 79 -2.34 18.48 -4.19
N GLU A 80 -1.11 18.91 -3.91
CA GLU A 80 -0.05 19.09 -4.90
C GLU A 80 0.63 17.76 -5.23
N ARG A 81 0.68 17.40 -6.50
CA ARG A 81 1.37 16.21 -6.98
C ARG A 81 2.85 16.50 -7.17
N LEU A 82 3.71 15.72 -6.54
CA LEU A 82 5.14 15.73 -6.83
C LEU A 82 5.41 15.11 -8.21
N PHE A 83 4.80 13.94 -8.47
CA PHE A 83 4.78 13.30 -9.77
C PHE A 83 3.56 12.37 -9.90
N THR A 84 3.21 12.04 -11.14
CA THR A 84 2.28 10.97 -11.50
C THR A 84 2.89 10.15 -12.63
N ASN A 85 3.10 8.86 -12.40
CA ASN A 85 3.59 7.97 -13.44
C ASN A 85 2.44 7.46 -14.32
N PRO A 86 2.62 7.32 -15.65
CA PRO A 86 1.59 6.81 -16.54
C PRO A 86 1.20 5.37 -16.22
N VAL A 87 0.03 4.94 -16.69
CA VAL A 87 -0.41 3.54 -16.60
C VAL A 87 0.49 2.68 -17.47
N ALA A 88 1.46 2.03 -16.86
CA ALA A 88 2.40 1.12 -17.48
C ALA A 88 3.01 0.24 -16.38
N PRO A 89 3.66 -0.90 -16.73
CA PRO A 89 4.45 -1.65 -15.76
C PRO A 89 5.48 -0.77 -15.06
N GLY A 90 5.61 -0.92 -13.74
CA GLY A 90 6.63 -0.20 -12.95
C GLY A 90 8.05 -0.65 -13.23
N TRP A 91 8.19 -1.81 -13.86
CA TRP A 91 9.45 -2.43 -14.25
C TRP A 91 9.37 -2.88 -15.69
N ALA A 92 10.45 -2.77 -16.44
CA ALA A 92 10.54 -3.31 -17.79
C ALA A 92 10.34 -4.83 -17.78
N ARG A 93 9.92 -5.39 -18.90
CA ARG A 93 9.92 -6.84 -19.08
C ARG A 93 11.33 -7.38 -18.83
N PRO A 94 11.48 -8.39 -17.97
CA PRO A 94 12.79 -8.93 -17.60
C PRO A 94 13.71 -9.20 -18.79
N GLY A 95 14.97 -8.76 -18.68
CA GLY A 95 15.96 -8.88 -19.76
C GLY A 95 15.75 -7.94 -20.96
N THR A 96 14.83 -6.98 -20.85
CA THR A 96 14.56 -5.99 -21.93
C THR A 96 14.45 -4.57 -21.35
N ASP A 97 14.24 -3.58 -22.23
CA ASP A 97 13.93 -2.19 -21.90
C ASP A 97 12.45 -1.83 -22.20
N GLN A 98 11.59 -2.84 -22.43
CA GLN A 98 10.20 -2.67 -22.85
C GLN A 98 9.28 -2.49 -21.66
N PHE A 99 8.40 -1.48 -21.76
CA PHE A 99 7.38 -1.13 -20.76
C PHE A 99 5.96 -1.19 -21.35
N GLU A 100 5.80 -1.87 -22.48
CA GLU A 100 4.46 -2.09 -23.05
C GLU A 100 3.62 -2.93 -22.09
N ASP A 101 2.41 -2.47 -21.83
CA ASP A 101 1.49 -3.14 -20.90
C ASP A 101 0.90 -4.41 -21.55
N PRO A 102 1.27 -5.61 -21.04
CA PRO A 102 0.84 -6.89 -21.62
C PRO A 102 -0.53 -7.34 -21.11
N ARG A 103 -1.15 -6.59 -20.20
CA ARG A 103 -2.38 -7.00 -19.53
C ARG A 103 -3.55 -7.05 -20.51
N LEU A 104 -4.51 -7.91 -20.20
CA LEU A 104 -5.72 -8.06 -21.00
C LEU A 104 -6.53 -6.76 -20.99
N ARG A 105 -7.11 -6.41 -22.14
CA ARG A 105 -7.94 -5.22 -22.27
C ARG A 105 -9.41 -5.59 -22.18
N GLY A 106 -10.15 -4.81 -21.39
CA GLY A 106 -11.60 -4.88 -21.35
C GLY A 106 -12.27 -4.33 -22.60
N LEU A 107 -13.61 -4.36 -22.61
CA LEU A 107 -14.41 -3.82 -23.73
C LEU A 107 -14.22 -2.32 -23.93
N ASP A 108 -13.80 -1.60 -22.90
CA ASP A 108 -13.44 -0.17 -22.91
C ASP A 108 -12.00 0.10 -23.35
N ASN A 109 -11.29 -0.95 -23.79
CA ASN A 109 -9.89 -0.93 -24.21
C ASN A 109 -8.87 -0.54 -23.11
N LYS A 110 -9.27 -0.53 -21.83
CA LYS A 110 -8.34 -0.34 -20.71
C LYS A 110 -7.74 -1.66 -20.25
N PRO A 111 -6.47 -1.68 -19.78
CA PRO A 111 -5.85 -2.89 -19.24
C PRO A 111 -6.29 -3.13 -17.79
N TYR A 112 -6.61 -4.38 -17.46
CA TYR A 112 -7.07 -4.80 -16.15
C TYR A 112 -6.29 -6.01 -15.62
N GLY A 113 -6.29 -6.16 -14.30
CA GLY A 113 -5.64 -7.26 -13.58
C GLY A 113 -4.13 -7.11 -13.46
N PRO A 114 -3.47 -8.07 -12.80
CA PRO A 114 -2.03 -8.02 -12.55
C PRO A 114 -1.20 -8.28 -13.80
N LEU A 115 0.09 -7.91 -13.73
CA LEU A 115 1.10 -8.34 -14.71
C LEU A 115 1.17 -9.87 -14.79
N PRO A 116 1.60 -10.44 -15.93
CA PRO A 116 1.93 -11.86 -16.02
C PRO A 116 2.94 -12.27 -14.95
N ARG A 117 2.75 -13.46 -14.35
CA ARG A 117 3.55 -13.94 -13.21
C ARG A 117 5.04 -14.11 -13.52
N ASP A 118 5.38 -14.38 -14.78
CA ASP A 118 6.77 -14.44 -15.27
C ASP A 118 7.41 -13.07 -15.40
N TRP A 119 6.62 -11.99 -15.42
CA TRP A 119 7.13 -10.63 -15.40
C TRP A 119 7.23 -10.10 -13.97
N GLY A 120 6.12 -10.10 -13.23
CA GLY A 120 6.10 -9.58 -11.88
C GLY A 120 4.91 -10.06 -11.06
N GLN A 121 5.08 -10.12 -9.73
CA GLN A 121 4.06 -10.61 -8.82
C GLN A 121 4.04 -9.82 -7.53
N TRP A 122 2.86 -9.33 -7.14
CA TRP A 122 2.61 -8.78 -5.83
C TRP A 122 2.69 -9.89 -4.76
N GLN A 123 3.42 -9.65 -3.66
CA GLN A 123 3.66 -10.63 -2.60
C GLN A 123 3.15 -10.21 -1.24
N GLY A 124 2.79 -8.92 -1.07
CA GLY A 124 2.12 -8.46 0.14
C GLY A 124 2.62 -7.15 0.72
N LEU A 125 1.90 -6.71 1.73
CA LEU A 125 2.16 -5.50 2.49
C LEU A 125 2.54 -5.88 3.91
N GLY A 126 3.69 -5.40 4.37
CA GLY A 126 4.16 -5.53 5.75
C GLY A 126 4.00 -4.23 6.51
N LEU A 127 3.79 -4.34 7.82
CA LEU A 127 3.68 -3.21 8.73
C LEU A 127 4.64 -3.39 9.90
N HIS A 128 5.40 -2.34 10.22
CA HIS A 128 6.21 -2.22 11.43
C HIS A 128 5.79 -0.92 12.14
N GLY A 129 4.88 -1.02 13.09
CA GLY A 129 4.20 0.14 13.61
C GLY A 129 3.49 0.92 12.50
N ASN A 130 3.89 2.16 12.25
CA ASN A 130 3.36 2.98 11.16
C ASN A 130 4.21 2.92 9.88
N VAL A 131 5.26 2.10 9.84
CA VAL A 131 6.09 1.92 8.65
C VAL A 131 5.48 0.85 7.75
N VAL A 132 5.33 1.17 6.48
CA VAL A 132 4.77 0.27 5.45
C VAL A 132 5.88 -0.28 4.59
N PHE A 133 5.85 -1.60 4.36
CA PHE A 133 6.73 -2.32 3.44
C PHE A 133 5.90 -2.93 2.31
N LEU A 134 6.37 -2.76 1.11
CA LEU A 134 5.81 -3.38 -0.09
C LEU A 134 6.70 -4.56 -0.48
N GLN A 135 6.12 -5.73 -0.64
CA GLN A 135 6.84 -6.92 -1.09
C GLN A 135 6.28 -7.38 -2.43
N TYR A 136 7.17 -7.55 -3.40
CA TYR A 136 6.81 -8.03 -4.73
C TYR A 136 8.00 -8.73 -5.38
N ALA A 137 7.80 -9.37 -6.51
CA ALA A 137 8.86 -10.01 -7.27
C ALA A 137 8.88 -9.52 -8.71
N ILE A 138 10.08 -9.46 -9.31
CA ILE A 138 10.33 -9.26 -10.72
C ILE A 138 11.21 -10.40 -11.19
N ASP A 139 10.84 -11.11 -12.27
CA ASP A 139 11.58 -12.27 -12.78
C ASP A 139 11.89 -13.31 -11.68
N GLY A 140 10.95 -13.50 -10.76
CA GLY A 140 11.10 -14.36 -9.57
C GLY A 140 12.03 -13.82 -8.48
N GLY A 141 12.74 -12.72 -8.72
CA GLY A 141 13.58 -12.06 -7.71
C GLY A 141 12.76 -11.18 -6.79
N LYS A 142 12.84 -11.44 -5.47
CA LYS A 142 12.09 -10.69 -4.45
C LYS A 142 12.64 -9.27 -4.30
N ILE A 143 11.71 -8.33 -4.15
CA ILE A 143 11.97 -6.93 -3.80
C ILE A 143 11.20 -6.60 -2.53
N VAL A 144 11.87 -5.95 -1.59
CA VAL A 144 11.26 -5.29 -0.43
C VAL A 144 11.49 -3.81 -0.59
N GLU A 145 10.42 -3.04 -0.59
CA GLU A 145 10.47 -1.58 -0.76
C GLU A 145 9.84 -0.87 0.43
N ARG A 146 10.53 0.14 0.95
CA ARG A 146 10.03 1.03 2.01
C ARG A 146 10.04 2.47 1.49
N PRO A 147 8.89 3.08 1.22
CA PRO A 147 8.78 4.51 1.02
C PRO A 147 8.87 5.24 2.37
N ALA A 148 9.57 6.35 2.42
CA ALA A 148 9.73 7.19 3.61
C ALA A 148 9.87 8.66 3.23
N LEU A 149 9.51 9.56 4.14
CA LEU A 149 9.76 10.98 4.02
C LEU A 149 11.08 11.32 4.70
N ARG A 150 11.92 12.12 4.03
CA ARG A 150 13.15 12.68 4.60
C ARG A 150 13.19 14.19 4.42
N ARG A 151 13.71 14.86 5.44
CA ARG A 151 13.93 16.31 5.42
C ARG A 151 15.36 16.59 5.90
N SER A 152 16.13 17.26 5.07
CA SER A 152 17.49 17.69 5.41
C SER A 152 17.84 18.95 4.65
N ASN A 153 18.54 19.91 5.28
CA ASN A 153 19.08 21.11 4.69
C ASN A 153 18.07 21.94 3.84
N GLY A 154 16.79 21.96 4.31
CA GLY A 154 15.70 22.66 3.63
C GLY A 154 15.21 21.98 2.35
N VAL A 155 15.56 20.72 2.14
CA VAL A 155 14.99 19.83 1.12
C VAL A 155 14.08 18.81 1.78
N LYS A 156 12.91 18.59 1.19
CA LYS A 156 11.96 17.54 1.52
C LYS A 156 11.94 16.54 0.37
N ALA A 157 12.21 15.27 0.64
CA ALA A 157 12.27 14.23 -0.37
C ALA A 157 11.50 12.98 0.07
N ILE A 158 10.89 12.31 -0.89
CA ILE A 158 10.40 10.95 -0.74
C ILE A 158 11.56 10.02 -1.08
N VAL A 159 11.91 9.15 -0.16
CA VAL A 159 12.99 8.18 -0.32
C VAL A 159 12.37 6.79 -0.38
N ARG A 160 12.63 6.08 -1.45
CA ARG A 160 12.31 4.66 -1.65
C ARG A 160 13.56 3.85 -1.34
N THR A 161 13.56 3.09 -0.24
CA THR A 161 14.62 2.11 0.06
C THR A 161 14.20 0.78 -0.53
N LEU A 162 15.02 0.23 -1.43
CA LEU A 162 14.75 -1.03 -2.12
C LEU A 162 15.84 -2.05 -1.79
N LEU A 163 15.45 -3.19 -1.20
CA LEU A 163 16.29 -4.38 -1.10
C LEU A 163 15.89 -5.33 -2.22
N ILE A 164 16.77 -5.54 -3.17
CA ILE A 164 16.58 -6.39 -4.33
C ILE A 164 17.45 -7.62 -4.19
N GLN A 165 16.89 -8.82 -4.35
CA GLN A 165 17.65 -10.06 -4.38
C GLN A 165 18.49 -10.18 -5.65
N SER A 166 19.32 -11.24 -5.74
CA SER A 166 20.18 -11.50 -6.90
C SER A 166 19.37 -11.54 -8.20
N ARG A 167 19.94 -10.95 -9.26
CA ARG A 167 19.33 -10.78 -10.58
C ARG A 167 20.20 -11.46 -11.64
N LYS A 168 19.58 -12.28 -12.48
CA LYS A 168 20.25 -12.95 -13.61
C LYS A 168 20.38 -12.04 -14.83
N THR A 169 19.50 -11.06 -14.95
CA THR A 169 19.43 -10.12 -16.07
C THR A 169 19.41 -8.69 -15.57
N ASP A 170 19.71 -7.74 -16.43
CA ASP A 170 19.55 -6.32 -16.15
C ASP A 170 18.06 -6.00 -16.00
N TRP A 171 17.75 -5.13 -15.05
CA TRP A 171 16.41 -4.63 -14.84
C TRP A 171 16.33 -3.13 -15.09
N GLN A 172 15.16 -2.66 -15.49
CA GLN A 172 14.86 -1.23 -15.55
C GLN A 172 13.59 -0.93 -14.75
N MET A 173 13.66 0.08 -13.90
CA MET A 173 12.56 0.54 -13.07
C MET A 173 12.08 1.92 -13.53
N GLN A 174 10.76 2.12 -13.61
CA GLN A 174 10.16 3.42 -13.77
C GLN A 174 10.37 4.25 -12.48
N VAL A 175 10.99 5.42 -12.60
CA VAL A 175 11.30 6.31 -11.47
C VAL A 175 10.26 7.40 -11.36
N ALA A 176 10.14 8.21 -12.38
CA ALA A 176 9.22 9.34 -12.44
C ALA A 176 8.90 9.72 -13.88
N HIS A 177 7.78 10.41 -14.06
CA HIS A 177 7.43 11.10 -15.28
C HIS A 177 7.36 12.60 -14.99
N GLY A 178 8.03 13.40 -15.80
CA GLY A 178 8.07 14.85 -15.67
C GLY A 178 7.91 15.54 -17.01
N GLU A 179 7.97 16.86 -17.01
CA GLU A 179 7.82 17.68 -18.20
C GLU A 179 9.12 17.68 -19.04
N GLY A 180 9.03 17.12 -20.24
CA GLY A 180 10.17 17.00 -21.15
C GLY A 180 11.22 15.99 -20.70
N ARG A 181 12.35 15.95 -21.39
CA ARG A 181 13.46 15.04 -21.05
C ARG A 181 14.21 15.51 -19.80
N ALA A 182 14.43 14.63 -18.84
CA ALA A 182 15.24 14.93 -17.68
C ALA A 182 16.72 15.19 -18.06
N MET A 183 17.32 16.20 -17.47
CA MET A 183 18.75 16.46 -17.56
C MET A 183 19.48 15.62 -16.52
N LEU A 184 20.47 14.86 -16.97
CA LEU A 184 21.32 14.02 -16.12
C LEU A 184 22.57 14.80 -15.73
N LYS A 185 22.86 14.88 -14.43
CA LYS A 185 23.97 15.65 -13.85
C LYS A 185 24.70 14.81 -12.80
N SER A 186 25.95 15.15 -12.55
CA SER A 186 26.66 14.75 -11.34
C SER A 186 26.77 15.95 -10.41
N VAL A 187 26.29 15.84 -9.19
CA VAL A 187 26.34 16.89 -8.17
C VAL A 187 26.94 16.28 -6.91
N ASP A 188 28.08 16.82 -6.45
CA ASP A 188 28.82 16.32 -5.28
C ASP A 188 29.06 14.80 -5.31
N GLY A 189 29.35 14.27 -6.52
CA GLY A 189 29.59 12.84 -6.76
C GLY A 189 28.33 11.98 -6.88
N GLN A 190 27.13 12.55 -6.71
CA GLN A 190 25.87 11.82 -6.82
C GLN A 190 25.26 11.93 -8.23
N SER A 191 24.67 10.83 -8.72
CA SER A 191 23.91 10.82 -9.97
C SER A 191 22.53 11.41 -9.75
N ILE A 192 22.24 12.54 -10.41
CA ILE A 192 20.99 13.30 -10.26
C ILE A 192 20.37 13.52 -11.63
N ALA A 193 19.04 13.40 -11.70
CA ALA A 193 18.22 13.73 -12.86
C ALA A 193 17.24 14.84 -12.47
N THR A 194 17.14 15.91 -13.30
CA THR A 194 16.24 17.05 -13.06
C THR A 194 15.36 17.32 -14.25
N PHE A 195 14.07 17.55 -14.01
CA PHE A 195 13.10 18.02 -15.00
C PHE A 195 12.95 19.55 -14.95
N ALA A 196 12.40 20.13 -16.02
CA ALA A 196 12.18 21.56 -16.12
C ALA A 196 11.30 22.14 -15.01
N ASN A 197 10.32 21.37 -14.52
CA ASN A 197 9.42 21.75 -13.42
C ASN A 197 10.04 21.60 -12.01
N GLY A 198 11.35 21.31 -11.92
CA GLY A 198 12.09 21.13 -10.67
C GLY A 198 11.95 19.73 -10.04
N LEU A 199 11.18 18.80 -10.62
CA LEU A 199 11.18 17.41 -10.18
C LEU A 199 12.59 16.85 -10.36
N THR A 200 13.15 16.36 -9.26
CA THR A 200 14.54 15.90 -9.17
C THR A 200 14.55 14.49 -8.57
N ALA A 201 15.33 13.61 -9.18
CA ALA A 201 15.58 12.26 -8.68
C ALA A 201 17.06 12.01 -8.52
N GLY A 202 17.44 11.19 -7.54
CA GLY A 202 18.82 10.75 -7.32
C GLY A 202 18.83 9.41 -6.61
N PHE A 203 19.94 8.66 -6.72
CA PHE A 203 20.08 7.39 -6.02
C PHE A 203 21.45 7.25 -5.38
N VAL A 204 21.54 6.40 -4.35
CA VAL A 204 22.77 6.04 -3.64
C VAL A 204 22.70 4.56 -3.22
N GLY A 205 23.86 3.90 -3.17
CA GLY A 205 23.96 2.47 -2.79
C GLY A 205 23.61 1.48 -3.91
N ALA A 206 23.21 1.97 -5.09
CA ALA A 206 22.91 1.10 -6.23
C ALA A 206 24.18 0.38 -6.76
N PRO A 207 24.03 -0.78 -7.43
CA PRO A 207 25.17 -1.54 -7.90
C PRO A 207 25.98 -0.74 -8.95
N LYS A 208 27.28 -1.08 -9.04
CA LYS A 208 28.16 -0.45 -10.04
C LYS A 208 27.57 -0.64 -11.44
N GLY A 209 27.47 0.45 -12.21
CA GLY A 209 26.87 0.47 -13.54
C GLY A 209 25.37 0.82 -13.53
N ALA A 210 24.75 0.99 -12.37
CA ALA A 210 23.40 1.58 -12.30
C ALA A 210 23.43 3.02 -12.83
N LYS A 211 22.42 3.38 -13.63
CA LYS A 211 22.33 4.71 -14.24
C LYS A 211 20.91 5.12 -14.56
N PHE A 212 20.65 6.39 -14.53
CA PHE A 212 19.42 6.95 -15.07
C PHE A 212 19.38 6.86 -16.60
N VAL A 213 18.18 6.59 -17.12
CA VAL A 213 17.85 6.62 -18.54
C VAL A 213 16.67 7.57 -18.71
N ALA A 214 16.90 8.71 -19.36
CA ALA A 214 15.87 9.71 -19.64
C ALA A 214 15.37 9.58 -21.08
N THR A 215 14.05 9.60 -21.28
CA THR A 215 13.42 9.55 -22.60
C THR A 215 12.88 10.92 -23.01
N ASP A 216 12.71 11.14 -24.31
CA ASP A 216 12.13 12.39 -24.84
C ASP A 216 10.66 12.55 -24.44
N GLY A 217 9.95 11.45 -24.15
CA GLY A 217 8.57 11.43 -23.64
C GLY A 217 8.45 11.71 -22.15
N GLY A 218 9.47 12.26 -21.48
CA GLY A 218 9.42 12.68 -20.09
C GLY A 218 9.54 11.53 -19.06
N GLN A 219 9.86 10.31 -19.47
CA GLN A 219 10.05 9.21 -18.55
C GLN A 219 11.49 9.17 -18.06
N LEU A 220 11.66 9.02 -16.75
CA LEU A 220 12.92 8.72 -16.10
C LEU A 220 12.89 7.29 -15.60
N ARG A 221 13.89 6.51 -15.97
CA ARG A 221 14.06 5.11 -15.59
C ARG A 221 15.38 4.93 -14.87
N LEU A 222 15.49 3.92 -14.03
CA LEU A 222 16.75 3.48 -13.42
C LEU A 222 17.11 2.12 -13.99
N HIS A 223 18.22 2.05 -14.71
CA HIS A 223 18.85 0.81 -15.13
C HIS A 223 19.65 0.22 -13.96
N ILE A 224 19.42 -1.05 -13.66
CA ILE A 224 20.04 -1.80 -12.57
C ILE A 224 20.66 -3.05 -13.17
N PRO A 225 21.99 -3.18 -13.21
CA PRO A 225 22.68 -4.34 -13.78
C PRO A 225 22.34 -5.63 -13.05
N ALA A 226 22.45 -6.77 -13.75
CA ALA A 226 22.47 -8.10 -13.15
C ALA A 226 23.52 -8.17 -12.03
N GLY A 227 23.29 -9.01 -11.02
CA GLY A 227 24.25 -9.18 -9.93
C GLY A 227 23.62 -9.64 -8.62
N GLU A 228 24.44 -9.58 -7.59
CA GLU A 228 24.15 -10.01 -6.22
C GLU A 228 23.06 -9.14 -5.56
N PRO A 229 22.51 -9.56 -4.41
CA PRO A 229 21.58 -8.76 -3.65
C PRO A 229 22.13 -7.37 -3.36
N VAL A 230 21.27 -6.37 -3.41
CA VAL A 230 21.65 -4.97 -3.16
C VAL A 230 20.52 -4.22 -2.47
N GLU A 231 20.88 -3.41 -1.49
CA GLU A 231 20.02 -2.37 -0.96
C GLU A 231 20.48 -1.01 -1.48
N PHE A 232 19.54 -0.22 -1.98
CA PHE A 232 19.82 1.14 -2.43
C PHE A 232 18.65 2.08 -2.12
N HIS A 233 18.91 3.37 -2.18
CA HIS A 233 17.95 4.42 -1.89
C HIS A 233 17.75 5.29 -3.12
N LEU A 234 16.50 5.50 -3.51
CA LEU A 234 16.07 6.38 -4.58
C LEU A 234 15.27 7.53 -3.97
N ALA A 235 15.76 8.75 -4.09
CA ALA A 235 15.07 9.94 -3.59
C ALA A 235 14.43 10.75 -4.72
N LEU A 236 13.25 11.31 -4.44
CA LEU A 236 12.50 12.21 -5.33
C LEU A 236 12.05 13.44 -4.55
N ALA A 237 12.26 14.61 -5.14
CA ALA A 237 11.90 15.89 -4.53
C ALA A 237 11.60 16.95 -5.60
N LYS A 238 10.92 18.04 -5.22
CA LYS A 238 10.88 19.26 -6.01
C LYS A 238 12.01 20.17 -5.53
N VAL A 239 13.00 20.39 -6.35
CA VAL A 239 14.26 21.07 -5.98
C VAL A 239 14.57 22.16 -6.99
N SER A 240 14.89 23.37 -6.52
CA SER A 240 15.47 24.43 -7.35
C SER A 240 16.97 24.19 -7.58
N ASP A 241 17.53 24.75 -8.65
CA ASP A 241 18.96 24.58 -8.99
C ASP A 241 19.89 24.94 -7.82
N GLY A 242 19.61 26.01 -7.07
CA GLY A 242 20.42 26.43 -5.92
C GLY A 242 20.36 25.47 -4.71
N LYS A 243 19.55 24.42 -4.74
CA LYS A 243 19.40 23.41 -3.69
C LYS A 243 19.87 22.02 -4.10
N LEU A 244 20.45 21.84 -5.28
CA LEU A 244 20.92 20.53 -5.76
C LEU A 244 21.98 19.91 -4.84
N SER A 245 22.94 20.70 -4.31
CA SER A 245 23.91 20.19 -3.32
C SER A 245 23.26 19.77 -2.01
N SER A 246 22.19 20.48 -1.57
CA SER A 246 21.41 20.04 -0.40
C SER A 246 20.69 18.73 -0.65
N PHE A 247 20.17 18.51 -1.86
CA PHE A 247 19.57 17.24 -2.26
C PHE A 247 20.61 16.12 -2.35
N ALA A 248 21.81 16.39 -2.90
CA ALA A 248 22.92 15.43 -2.92
C ALA A 248 23.33 15.01 -1.50
N SER A 249 23.41 15.96 -0.56
CA SER A 249 23.68 15.68 0.85
C SER A 249 22.58 14.80 1.48
N LEU A 250 21.30 15.06 1.17
CA LEU A 250 20.18 14.22 1.64
C LEU A 250 20.30 12.78 1.11
N LEU A 251 20.75 12.58 -0.14
CA LEU A 251 21.01 11.25 -0.69
C LEU A 251 22.09 10.52 0.10
N VAL A 252 23.20 11.18 0.42
CA VAL A 252 24.28 10.58 1.23
C VAL A 252 23.76 10.18 2.61
N GLU A 253 22.96 11.04 3.25
CA GLU A 253 22.31 10.71 4.53
C GLU A 253 21.34 9.53 4.41
N ALA A 254 20.58 9.43 3.33
CA ALA A 254 19.66 8.32 3.09
C ALA A 254 20.40 6.96 3.00
N GLY A 255 21.62 6.95 2.44
CA GLY A 255 22.44 5.75 2.30
C GLY A 255 23.20 5.32 3.57
N LYS A 256 23.00 5.99 4.71
CA LYS A 256 23.66 5.58 5.96
C LYS A 256 23.03 4.30 6.55
N PRO A 257 23.81 3.47 7.27
CA PRO A 257 23.35 2.19 7.81
C PRO A 257 22.08 2.28 8.66
N GLU A 258 21.89 3.35 9.42
CA GLU A 258 20.69 3.56 10.24
C GLU A 258 19.40 3.72 9.43
N ASN A 259 19.49 3.89 8.12
CA ASN A 259 18.37 3.98 7.19
C ASN A 259 18.12 2.69 6.40
N SER A 260 18.95 1.67 6.60
CA SER A 260 18.76 0.34 6.01
C SER A 260 17.45 -0.31 6.46
N LEU A 261 16.95 -1.25 5.69
CA LEU A 261 15.81 -2.08 6.08
C LEU A 261 16.14 -2.97 7.29
N ASP A 262 17.39 -3.39 7.42
CA ASP A 262 17.87 -4.21 8.55
C ASP A 262 17.97 -3.42 9.86
N ALA A 263 18.01 -2.09 9.80
CA ALA A 263 18.06 -1.22 10.98
C ALA A 263 16.70 -1.00 11.64
N ILE A 264 15.63 -1.58 11.10
CA ILE A 264 14.28 -1.42 11.64
C ILE A 264 14.11 -2.36 12.82
N GLU A 265 13.71 -1.79 13.96
CA GLU A 265 13.44 -2.56 15.17
C GLU A 265 12.44 -3.69 14.89
N PRO A 266 12.74 -4.93 15.33
CA PRO A 266 11.90 -6.09 15.02
C PRO A 266 10.57 -6.10 15.78
N THR A 267 10.45 -5.28 16.84
CA THR A 267 9.26 -5.20 17.68
C THR A 267 8.77 -3.77 17.79
N TRP A 268 7.46 -3.61 17.81
CA TRP A 268 6.78 -2.32 18.00
C TRP A 268 5.48 -2.54 18.78
N PRO A 269 5.00 -1.52 19.51
CA PRO A 269 3.75 -1.64 20.24
C PRO A 269 2.58 -1.75 19.27
N ARG A 270 1.54 -2.45 19.70
CA ARG A 270 0.26 -2.54 18.96
C ARG A 270 -0.28 -1.15 18.68
N ARG A 271 -0.79 -0.96 17.45
CA ARG A 271 -1.49 0.27 17.04
C ARG A 271 -2.91 0.31 17.59
N TRP A 272 -3.50 -0.86 17.82
CA TRP A 272 -4.90 -1.03 18.23
C TRP A 272 -5.00 -1.75 19.58
N PRO A 273 -4.41 -1.19 20.67
CA PRO A 273 -4.35 -1.88 21.96
C PRO A 273 -5.68 -1.91 22.71
N GLU A 274 -6.62 -1.05 22.31
CA GLU A 274 -7.90 -0.92 23.00
C GLU A 274 -8.91 -1.95 22.48
N SER A 275 -9.63 -2.59 23.40
CA SER A 275 -10.78 -3.44 23.12
C SER A 275 -12.08 -2.76 23.58
N VAL A 276 -13.19 -3.17 22.99
CA VAL A 276 -14.53 -2.66 23.31
C VAL A 276 -15.41 -3.79 23.80
N LYS A 277 -16.08 -3.58 24.93
CA LYS A 277 -17.01 -4.55 25.49
C LYS A 277 -18.45 -4.23 25.10
N THR A 278 -19.21 -5.24 24.69
CA THR A 278 -20.64 -5.14 24.41
C THR A 278 -21.39 -6.29 25.06
N LYS A 279 -22.70 -6.13 25.24
CA LYS A 279 -23.57 -7.15 25.81
C LYS A 279 -24.55 -7.68 24.78
N PRO A 280 -25.01 -8.94 24.91
CA PRO A 280 -26.02 -9.48 24.02
C PRO A 280 -27.28 -8.64 24.05
N ARG A 281 -27.93 -8.54 22.90
CA ARG A 281 -29.25 -7.94 22.78
C ARG A 281 -30.26 -9.01 22.43
N ARG A 282 -31.20 -9.25 23.36
CA ARG A 282 -32.29 -10.18 23.10
C ARG A 282 -33.23 -9.55 22.05
N LEU A 283 -33.55 -10.34 21.03
CA LEU A 283 -34.47 -9.99 19.95
C LEU A 283 -35.76 -10.80 20.07
N GLY A 284 -36.88 -10.15 19.85
CA GLY A 284 -38.20 -10.80 19.90
C GLY A 284 -38.80 -10.99 21.30
N LYS A 285 -39.94 -11.66 21.34
CA LYS A 285 -40.65 -11.99 22.59
C LYS A 285 -40.11 -13.31 23.18
N PRO A 286 -40.18 -13.48 24.53
CA PRO A 286 -39.86 -14.78 25.13
C PRO A 286 -40.72 -15.91 24.52
N GLY A 287 -40.08 -17.04 24.19
CA GLY A 287 -40.71 -18.19 23.57
C GLY A 287 -39.83 -19.44 23.72
N ALA A 288 -40.19 -20.51 23.03
CA ALA A 288 -39.41 -21.75 23.03
C ALA A 288 -37.99 -21.57 22.44
N PHE A 289 -37.80 -20.54 21.59
CA PHE A 289 -36.52 -20.15 21.04
C PHE A 289 -36.24 -18.69 21.44
N VAL A 290 -35.02 -18.41 21.78
CA VAL A 290 -34.51 -17.05 22.09
C VAL A 290 -33.46 -16.69 21.05
N THR A 291 -33.63 -15.52 20.41
CA THR A 291 -32.63 -14.96 19.51
C THR A 291 -31.89 -13.87 20.26
N GLU A 292 -30.59 -13.99 20.33
CA GLU A 292 -29.72 -12.96 20.89
C GLU A 292 -28.72 -12.52 19.80
N SER A 293 -28.50 -11.22 19.67
CA SER A 293 -27.53 -10.68 18.73
C SER A 293 -26.21 -10.40 19.42
N ILE A 294 -25.11 -10.73 18.75
CA ILE A 294 -23.78 -10.23 19.09
C ILE A 294 -23.75 -8.75 18.73
N THR A 295 -23.83 -7.89 19.74
CA THR A 295 -23.94 -6.44 19.52
C THR A 295 -22.62 -5.88 19.02
N ALA A 296 -22.61 -5.26 17.84
CA ALA A 296 -21.43 -4.61 17.28
C ALA A 296 -21.07 -3.33 18.07
N PRO A 297 -19.77 -3.00 18.20
CA PRO A 297 -19.29 -1.82 18.91
C PRO A 297 -19.37 -0.55 18.02
N ASP A 298 -20.59 -0.06 17.73
CA ASP A 298 -20.81 1.13 16.90
C ASP A 298 -20.07 2.37 17.44
N LYS A 299 -19.90 2.43 18.76
CA LYS A 299 -19.04 3.42 19.42
C LYS A 299 -17.72 2.74 19.77
N ASN A 300 -16.67 3.05 19.03
CA ASN A 300 -15.34 2.49 19.24
C ASN A 300 -14.26 3.58 19.12
N PRO A 301 -13.07 3.38 19.73
CA PRO A 301 -12.01 4.40 19.79
C PRO A 301 -11.43 4.75 18.42
N TYR A 302 -11.60 3.87 17.43
CA TYR A 302 -11.01 4.04 16.09
C TYR A 302 -11.96 4.75 15.12
N ARG A 303 -13.20 5.10 15.57
CA ARG A 303 -14.26 5.65 14.72
C ARG A 303 -14.55 4.79 13.50
N SER A 304 -14.38 3.48 13.68
CA SER A 304 -14.72 2.46 12.67
C SER A 304 -16.24 2.43 12.48
N TRP A 305 -16.69 2.48 11.25
CA TRP A 305 -18.08 2.21 10.95
C TRP A 305 -18.27 0.69 10.82
N MET A 306 -19.08 0.13 11.71
CA MET A 306 -19.30 -1.31 11.82
C MET A 306 -20.28 -1.83 10.76
N ARG A 307 -20.03 -1.50 9.50
CA ARG A 307 -20.75 -2.09 8.36
C ARG A 307 -20.15 -3.48 8.10
N LEU A 308 -20.76 -4.50 8.73
CA LEU A 308 -20.24 -5.85 8.73
C LEU A 308 -20.33 -6.47 7.33
N GLY A 309 -19.26 -7.19 6.95
CA GLY A 309 -19.17 -8.07 5.79
C GLY A 309 -19.24 -9.54 6.20
N GLY A 310 -18.21 -10.32 5.88
CA GLY A 310 -18.10 -11.73 6.25
C GLY A 310 -17.68 -11.95 7.70
N PHE A 311 -17.98 -13.13 8.22
CA PHE A 311 -17.50 -13.59 9.53
C PHE A 311 -17.35 -15.12 9.54
N ASP A 312 -16.52 -15.62 10.45
CA ASP A 312 -16.40 -17.05 10.73
C ASP A 312 -15.99 -17.29 12.18
N PHE A 313 -16.24 -18.50 12.69
CA PHE A 313 -15.91 -18.89 14.04
C PHE A 313 -14.62 -19.71 14.08
N PHE A 314 -13.80 -19.46 15.09
CA PHE A 314 -12.72 -20.39 15.45
C PHE A 314 -13.28 -21.67 16.04
N GLU A 315 -12.45 -22.70 16.09
CA GLU A 315 -12.80 -23.96 16.72
C GLU A 315 -13.30 -23.75 18.17
N GLY A 316 -14.38 -24.44 18.54
CA GLY A 316 -15.06 -24.27 19.84
C GLY A 316 -16.11 -23.17 19.88
N GLY A 317 -16.18 -22.26 18.90
CA GLY A 317 -17.26 -21.28 18.73
C GLY A 317 -17.31 -20.13 19.73
N ASP A 318 -16.34 -20.02 20.66
CA ASP A 318 -16.29 -18.92 21.66
C ASP A 318 -15.64 -17.64 21.10
N ARG A 319 -14.89 -17.79 20.01
CA ARG A 319 -14.23 -16.69 19.30
C ARG A 319 -14.66 -16.66 17.84
N ALA A 320 -14.86 -15.47 17.30
CA ALA A 320 -15.10 -15.24 15.88
C ALA A 320 -14.19 -14.13 15.32
N ALA A 321 -13.98 -14.15 14.01
CA ALA A 321 -13.44 -13.00 13.27
C ALA A 321 -14.52 -12.42 12.38
N VAL A 322 -14.56 -11.09 12.28
CA VAL A 322 -15.56 -10.33 11.52
C VAL A 322 -14.86 -9.25 10.71
N CYS A 323 -15.07 -9.20 9.40
CA CYS A 323 -14.59 -8.10 8.59
C CYS A 323 -15.66 -7.01 8.42
N THR A 324 -15.21 -5.79 8.10
CA THR A 324 -16.11 -4.68 7.79
C THR A 324 -15.83 -4.16 6.38
N TRP A 325 -16.86 -3.65 5.72
CA TRP A 325 -16.74 -2.95 4.43
C TRP A 325 -15.65 -1.86 4.43
N MET A 326 -15.42 -1.26 5.60
CA MET A 326 -14.46 -0.17 5.76
C MET A 326 -13.01 -0.64 5.80
N GLY A 327 -12.74 -1.93 5.70
CA GLY A 327 -11.39 -2.49 5.62
C GLY A 327 -10.85 -3.04 6.93
N ASP A 328 -11.66 -3.13 7.99
CA ASP A 328 -11.23 -3.67 9.29
C ASP A 328 -11.48 -5.17 9.40
N VAL A 329 -10.69 -5.83 10.26
CA VAL A 329 -11.04 -7.12 10.86
C VAL A 329 -10.98 -7.01 12.38
N TRP A 330 -12.03 -7.54 13.00
CA TRP A 330 -12.21 -7.59 14.45
C TRP A 330 -12.30 -9.03 14.93
N LEU A 331 -11.63 -9.32 16.04
CA LEU A 331 -11.91 -10.52 16.81
C LEU A 331 -13.04 -10.24 17.81
N VAL A 332 -13.88 -11.23 18.02
CA VAL A 332 -14.97 -11.22 19.00
C VAL A 332 -14.77 -12.40 19.91
N ASP A 333 -14.49 -12.15 21.17
CA ASP A 333 -14.31 -13.16 22.21
C ASP A 333 -15.50 -13.17 23.17
N GLY A 334 -15.72 -14.31 23.87
CA GLY A 334 -16.71 -14.44 24.93
C GLY A 334 -18.12 -14.75 24.43
N ILE A 335 -18.24 -15.37 23.25
CA ILE A 335 -19.54 -15.67 22.64
C ILE A 335 -20.33 -16.71 23.49
N ASN A 336 -19.61 -17.66 24.09
CA ASN A 336 -20.17 -18.71 24.95
C ASN A 336 -19.99 -18.44 26.45
N SER A 337 -19.54 -17.24 26.85
CA SER A 337 -19.32 -16.89 28.26
C SER A 337 -20.62 -16.77 29.05
N ASP A 338 -20.56 -17.00 30.36
CA ASP A 338 -21.68 -16.81 31.30
C ASP A 338 -21.20 -16.02 32.54
N PRO A 339 -21.71 -14.80 32.80
CA PRO A 339 -22.64 -14.04 31.96
C PRO A 339 -22.03 -13.63 30.64
N GLN A 340 -22.84 -13.57 29.58
CA GLN A 340 -22.38 -13.27 28.24
C GLN A 340 -21.95 -11.82 28.11
N GLU A 341 -20.69 -11.60 27.73
CA GLU A 341 -20.10 -10.30 27.45
C GLU A 341 -19.10 -10.46 26.28
N PHE A 342 -19.29 -9.71 25.22
CA PHE A 342 -18.43 -9.79 24.03
C PHE A 342 -17.27 -8.79 24.13
N THR A 343 -16.06 -9.24 23.87
CA THR A 343 -14.88 -8.39 23.78
C THR A 343 -14.46 -8.28 22.31
N TRP A 344 -14.50 -7.06 21.78
CA TRP A 344 -14.13 -6.75 20.41
C TRP A 344 -12.74 -6.15 20.35
N THR A 345 -11.84 -6.77 19.58
CA THR A 345 -10.46 -6.30 19.38
C THR A 345 -10.20 -6.14 17.90
N ARG A 346 -9.83 -4.93 17.47
CA ARG A 346 -9.44 -4.70 16.08
C ARG A 346 -8.03 -5.23 15.85
N ILE A 347 -7.85 -6.09 14.84
CA ILE A 347 -6.56 -6.72 14.53
C ILE A 347 -5.97 -6.27 13.19
N ALA A 348 -6.81 -5.81 12.26
CA ALA A 348 -6.39 -5.38 10.93
C ALA A 348 -7.25 -4.22 10.42
N THR A 349 -6.72 -3.43 9.48
CA THR A 349 -7.45 -2.34 8.83
C THR A 349 -6.82 -1.97 7.47
N GLY A 350 -7.46 -1.08 6.71
CA GLY A 350 -6.93 -0.51 5.47
C GLY A 350 -7.15 -1.36 4.24
N MET A 351 -7.81 -2.51 4.35
CA MET A 351 -8.11 -3.40 3.22
C MET A 351 -9.20 -2.85 2.30
N PHE A 352 -9.20 -3.28 1.05
CA PHE A 352 -10.12 -2.79 0.04
C PHE A 352 -11.49 -3.49 0.12
N GLN A 353 -12.44 -2.87 0.80
CA GLN A 353 -13.85 -3.26 0.86
C GLN A 353 -14.08 -4.78 1.08
N PRO A 354 -13.66 -5.33 2.24
CA PRO A 354 -13.89 -6.73 2.57
C PRO A 354 -15.37 -7.10 2.64
N LEU A 355 -15.77 -8.23 2.05
CA LEU A 355 -17.13 -8.77 2.16
C LEU A 355 -17.19 -10.23 2.57
N GLY A 356 -16.13 -11.01 2.34
CA GLY A 356 -16.02 -12.39 2.77
C GLY A 356 -14.91 -12.57 3.82
N LEU A 357 -15.09 -13.53 4.71
CA LEU A 357 -14.07 -13.95 5.68
C LEU A 357 -14.22 -15.42 5.98
N LYS A 358 -13.12 -16.16 5.97
CA LYS A 358 -13.06 -17.56 6.31
C LYS A 358 -11.87 -17.87 7.22
N ILE A 359 -12.09 -18.74 8.21
CA ILE A 359 -11.05 -19.29 9.06
C ILE A 359 -10.75 -20.71 8.60
N VAL A 360 -9.51 -20.96 8.20
CA VAL A 360 -9.02 -22.28 7.78
C VAL A 360 -7.79 -22.61 8.60
N GLU A 361 -7.83 -23.71 9.37
CA GLU A 361 -6.72 -24.12 10.24
C GLU A 361 -6.21 -23.00 11.16
N GLY A 362 -7.15 -22.24 11.75
CA GLY A 362 -6.85 -21.12 12.64
C GLY A 362 -6.33 -19.84 11.93
N LYS A 363 -6.19 -19.84 10.61
CA LYS A 363 -5.72 -18.70 9.82
C LYS A 363 -6.90 -17.95 9.23
N ILE A 364 -6.85 -16.63 9.26
CA ILE A 364 -7.91 -15.76 8.76
C ILE A 364 -7.63 -15.37 7.31
N TYR A 365 -8.54 -15.73 6.42
CA TYR A 365 -8.58 -15.30 5.02
C TYR A 365 -9.71 -14.31 4.84
N VAL A 366 -9.43 -13.20 4.16
CA VAL A 366 -10.40 -12.13 3.91
C VAL A 366 -10.54 -11.92 2.42
N THR A 367 -11.77 -12.05 1.92
CA THR A 367 -12.07 -11.73 0.52
C THR A 367 -12.30 -10.23 0.40
N CYS A 368 -11.34 -9.56 -0.18
CA CYS A 368 -11.36 -8.14 -0.49
C CYS A 368 -11.72 -7.93 -1.97
N ARG A 369 -12.02 -6.69 -2.35
CA ARG A 369 -12.33 -6.38 -3.74
C ARG A 369 -11.16 -6.62 -4.70
N ASP A 370 -9.93 -6.42 -4.22
CA ASP A 370 -8.70 -6.52 -5.00
C ASP A 370 -8.02 -7.90 -4.92
N GLN A 371 -8.26 -8.65 -3.84
CA GLN A 371 -7.54 -9.91 -3.59
C GLN A 371 -8.20 -10.73 -2.48
N ILE A 372 -7.82 -11.99 -2.38
CA ILE A 372 -8.00 -12.78 -1.14
C ILE A 372 -6.74 -12.63 -0.31
N THR A 373 -6.88 -12.08 0.90
CA THR A 373 -5.77 -11.76 1.79
C THR A 373 -5.69 -12.75 2.95
N LEU A 374 -4.55 -13.40 3.12
CA LEU A 374 -4.20 -14.11 4.35
C LEU A 374 -3.61 -13.10 5.35
N LEU A 375 -4.20 -13.02 6.53
CA LEU A 375 -3.72 -12.18 7.61
C LEU A 375 -2.67 -12.94 8.44
N VAL A 376 -1.50 -12.32 8.65
CA VAL A 376 -0.39 -12.93 9.37
C VAL A 376 0.07 -11.99 10.48
N ASP A 377 0.09 -12.52 11.69
CA ASP A 377 0.72 -11.93 12.89
C ASP A 377 2.11 -12.57 13.02
N ASN A 378 3.18 -11.84 12.71
CA ASN A 378 4.53 -12.37 12.70
C ASN A 378 5.20 -12.32 14.08
N ASN A 379 4.80 -11.38 14.93
CA ASN A 379 5.41 -11.15 16.23
C ASN A 379 4.61 -11.76 17.40
N GLY A 380 3.38 -12.26 17.12
CA GLY A 380 2.53 -12.95 18.10
C GLY A 380 1.84 -12.00 19.09
N ASP A 381 1.70 -10.70 18.77
CA ASP A 381 1.10 -9.72 19.67
C ASP A 381 -0.43 -9.61 19.51
N GLY A 382 -1.01 -10.34 18.54
CA GLY A 382 -2.45 -10.36 18.25
C GLY A 382 -2.89 -9.23 17.31
N GLU A 383 -1.97 -8.48 16.69
CA GLU A 383 -2.22 -7.53 15.61
C GLU A 383 -1.57 -8.01 14.31
N ILE A 384 -2.19 -7.73 13.19
CA ILE A 384 -1.68 -8.19 11.88
C ILE A 384 -0.53 -7.31 11.40
N ASP A 385 0.59 -7.97 11.11
CA ASP A 385 1.82 -7.34 10.60
C ASP A 385 2.01 -7.55 9.11
N PHE A 386 1.41 -8.59 8.53
CA PHE A 386 1.59 -8.89 7.13
C PHE A 386 0.30 -9.31 6.46
N TYR A 387 -0.04 -8.61 5.39
CA TYR A 387 -1.20 -8.82 4.53
C TYR A 387 -0.74 -9.56 3.28
N LYS A 388 -0.79 -10.89 3.34
CA LYS A 388 -0.28 -11.76 2.27
C LYS A 388 -1.37 -12.03 1.24
N PRO A 389 -1.16 -11.73 -0.06
CA PRO A 389 -2.11 -12.13 -1.09
C PRO A 389 -2.09 -13.67 -1.21
N PHE A 390 -3.21 -14.30 -0.92
CA PHE A 390 -3.46 -15.70 -1.23
C PHE A 390 -3.81 -15.86 -2.71
N ASN A 391 -4.63 -14.96 -3.22
CA ASN A 391 -4.91 -14.81 -4.64
C ASN A 391 -5.03 -13.31 -4.97
N HIS A 392 -4.35 -12.86 -6.02
CA HIS A 392 -4.35 -11.48 -6.50
C HIS A 392 -4.80 -11.35 -7.96
N ASP A 393 -5.35 -12.43 -8.55
CA ASP A 393 -5.70 -12.49 -9.97
C ASP A 393 -7.03 -11.76 -10.29
N ALA A 394 -7.78 -11.30 -9.28
CA ALA A 394 -9.01 -10.55 -9.47
C ALA A 394 -8.79 -9.32 -10.36
N GLN A 395 -9.74 -9.04 -11.25
CA GLN A 395 -9.78 -7.80 -12.03
C GLN A 395 -10.69 -6.80 -11.31
N VAL A 396 -10.22 -5.59 -11.13
CA VAL A 396 -10.97 -4.50 -10.48
C VAL A 396 -11.22 -3.41 -11.50
N THR A 397 -12.47 -2.96 -11.59
CA THR A 397 -12.87 -1.81 -12.41
C THR A 397 -13.45 -0.69 -11.54
N GLU A 398 -13.86 0.40 -12.15
CA GLU A 398 -14.57 1.49 -11.48
C GLU A 398 -16.06 1.17 -11.15
N HIS A 399 -16.58 0.03 -11.60
CA HIS A 399 -17.97 -0.35 -11.37
C HIS A 399 -18.20 -0.80 -9.93
N PHE A 400 -19.20 -0.19 -9.29
CA PHE A 400 -19.48 -0.38 -7.88
C PHE A 400 -20.12 -1.75 -7.53
N HIS A 401 -20.59 -2.51 -8.50
CA HIS A 401 -21.26 -3.80 -8.30
C HIS A 401 -20.36 -5.03 -8.40
N GLU A 402 -19.08 -4.84 -8.60
CA GLU A 402 -18.11 -5.92 -8.75
C GLU A 402 -17.47 -6.25 -7.39
N PHE A 403 -18.12 -7.12 -6.61
CA PHE A 403 -17.59 -7.59 -5.35
C PHE A 403 -17.42 -9.09 -5.36
N ALA A 404 -16.32 -9.58 -4.81
CA ALA A 404 -16.15 -10.96 -4.43
C ALA A 404 -16.81 -11.16 -3.05
N MET A 405 -17.76 -12.07 -2.99
CA MET A 405 -18.43 -12.49 -1.76
C MET A 405 -18.16 -13.97 -1.61
N ASP A 406 -17.56 -14.42 -0.48
CA ASP A 406 -17.22 -15.80 -0.09
C ASP A 406 -16.38 -16.62 -1.09
#